data_f4bc5002685f690504bdddcd165403b9
#
_entry.id   f4bc5002685f690504bdddcd165403b9
#
_cell.length_a   1.000
_cell.length_b   1.000
_cell.length_c   1.000
_cell.angle_alpha   90.00
_cell.angle_beta   90.00
_cell.angle_gamma   90.00
#
_symmetry.space_group_name_H-M   'P 1'
#
loop_
_entity.id
_entity.type
_entity.pdbx_description
1 polymer ?
#
loop_
_entity_poly.entity_id
_entity_poly.type
_entity_poly.pdbx_seq_one_letter_code
_entity_poly.pdbx_strand_id
1 'polypeptide(L)'
;KTSATKSGTSPDNVRIKIKKKDAETRAGLSGAVFQIYMDGNYQGSVTTDDNGEASYTVQRTVSYSVTSMKKTYVKNWNDLSKSQQKEATDNGWYDSSAKAYAVAMQEAQKLAEQKISALKSASVHTWMVRETKSPFGHLIPDQTDQSKVEQGGVRSFTFNYTNEFQKSDLEIFKPV
;
A
#
# COMPACT_ATOMS: atom_id res chain seq x y z
N LYS A 1 20.74 -32.46 -2.21
CA LYS A 1 19.41 -31.83 -2.13
C LYS A 1 19.22 -30.84 -3.25
N THR A 2 18.06 -30.89 -3.91
CA THR A 2 17.81 -30.10 -5.12
C THR A 2 16.68 -29.10 -4.95
N SER A 3 16.08 -29.03 -3.75
CA SER A 3 15.02 -28.08 -3.43
C SER A 3 15.57 -26.88 -2.68
N ALA A 4 14.94 -25.74 -2.90
CA ALA A 4 15.20 -24.53 -2.13
C ALA A 4 13.87 -23.92 -1.72
N THR A 5 13.77 -23.46 -0.48
CA THR A 5 12.61 -22.77 0.05
C THR A 5 12.93 -21.30 0.20
N LYS A 6 12.06 -20.44 -0.28
CA LYS A 6 12.11 -19.00 -0.08
C LYS A 6 10.86 -18.57 0.66
N SER A 7 11.03 -17.95 1.81
CA SER A 7 9.91 -17.46 2.62
C SER A 7 10.24 -16.11 3.22
N GLY A 8 9.23 -15.39 3.63
CA GLY A 8 9.40 -14.09 4.26
C GLY A 8 8.16 -13.24 4.14
N THR A 9 8.36 -11.94 4.32
CA THR A 9 7.33 -10.93 4.17
C THR A 9 7.78 -9.90 3.15
N SER A 10 6.79 -9.31 2.46
CA SER A 10 7.02 -8.23 1.52
C SER A 10 6.09 -7.06 1.87
N PRO A 11 6.56 -5.80 1.76
CA PRO A 11 5.70 -4.65 1.98
C PRO A 11 4.50 -4.66 1.04
N ASP A 12 3.34 -4.29 1.56
CA ASP A 12 2.08 -4.18 0.82
C ASP A 12 1.34 -2.92 1.26
N ASN A 13 2.01 -1.79 1.18
CA ASN A 13 1.51 -0.52 1.68
C ASN A 13 0.44 0.05 0.76
N VAL A 14 -0.53 0.75 1.35
CA VAL A 14 -1.56 1.49 0.61
C VAL A 14 -1.39 2.97 0.88
N ARG A 15 -1.42 3.77 -0.18
CA ARG A 15 -1.35 5.22 -0.10
C ARG A 15 -2.71 5.84 -0.37
N ILE A 16 -3.21 6.60 0.60
CA ILE A 16 -4.45 7.35 0.50
C ILE A 16 -4.09 8.82 0.35
N LYS A 17 -4.53 9.43 -0.75
CA LYS A 17 -4.36 10.86 -1.01
C LYS A 17 -5.71 11.53 -0.99
N ILE A 18 -5.79 12.72 -0.40
CA ILE A 18 -6.99 13.51 -0.34
C ILE A 18 -6.67 14.91 -0.86
N LYS A 19 -7.53 15.41 -1.73
CA LYS A 19 -7.46 16.78 -2.25
C LYS A 19 -8.72 17.50 -1.89
N LYS A 20 -8.59 18.62 -1.20
CA LYS A 20 -9.68 19.43 -0.70
C LYS A 20 -9.64 20.81 -1.35
N LYS A 21 -10.74 21.20 -2.00
CA LYS A 21 -10.82 22.47 -2.71
C LYS A 21 -12.10 23.23 -2.37
N ASP A 22 -12.04 24.55 -2.47
CA ASP A 22 -13.24 25.39 -2.47
C ASP A 22 -14.07 25.07 -3.70
N ALA A 23 -15.37 24.96 -3.54
CA ALA A 23 -16.28 24.57 -4.61
C ALA A 23 -16.37 25.61 -5.73
N GLU A 24 -16.17 26.88 -5.40
CA GLU A 24 -16.28 28.00 -6.38
C GLU A 24 -14.91 28.42 -6.92
N THR A 25 -13.95 28.71 -6.02
CA THR A 25 -12.65 29.27 -6.40
C THR A 25 -11.66 28.21 -6.85
N ARG A 26 -11.89 26.95 -6.50
CA ARG A 26 -10.99 25.80 -6.73
C ARG A 26 -9.67 25.90 -5.98
N ALA A 27 -9.53 26.84 -5.07
CA ALA A 27 -8.36 26.95 -4.21
C ALA A 27 -8.28 25.75 -3.26
N GLY A 28 -7.06 25.28 -2.98
CA GLY A 28 -6.81 24.26 -1.97
C GLY A 28 -7.16 24.78 -0.58
N LEU A 29 -7.77 23.94 0.25
CA LEU A 29 -8.25 24.31 1.57
C LEU A 29 -7.50 23.57 2.66
N SER A 30 -6.84 24.32 3.54
CA SER A 30 -6.11 23.81 4.69
C SER A 30 -7.04 23.52 5.87
N GLY A 31 -6.65 22.57 6.71
CA GLY A 31 -7.32 22.32 7.99
C GLY A 31 -8.54 21.41 7.94
N ALA A 32 -8.87 20.84 6.80
CA ALA A 32 -9.88 19.80 6.71
C ALA A 32 -9.35 18.50 7.29
N VAL A 33 -10.14 17.84 8.14
CA VAL A 33 -9.75 16.59 8.79
C VAL A 33 -10.56 15.44 8.20
N PHE A 34 -9.85 14.37 7.84
CA PHE A 34 -10.44 13.16 7.26
C PHE A 34 -10.04 11.93 8.07
N GLN A 35 -11.00 11.04 8.30
CA GLN A 35 -10.76 9.72 8.84
C GLN A 35 -10.71 8.70 7.70
N ILE A 36 -9.85 7.69 7.87
CA ILE A 36 -9.59 6.65 6.87
C ILE A 36 -9.96 5.30 7.45
N TYR A 37 -10.72 4.52 6.69
CA TYR A 37 -11.22 3.21 7.09
C TYR A 37 -10.91 2.17 6.03
N MET A 38 -10.54 0.96 6.45
CA MET A 38 -10.42 -0.22 5.60
C MET A 38 -11.44 -1.26 6.06
N ASP A 39 -12.35 -1.64 5.17
CA ASP A 39 -13.43 -2.59 5.48
C ASP A 39 -14.22 -2.21 6.74
N GLY A 40 -14.43 -0.90 6.94
CA GLY A 40 -15.13 -0.36 8.10
C GLY A 40 -14.26 -0.19 9.36
N ASN A 41 -12.98 -0.56 9.31
CA ASN A 41 -12.07 -0.45 10.45
C ASN A 41 -11.22 0.81 10.35
N TYR A 42 -11.21 1.61 11.40
CA TYR A 42 -10.45 2.85 11.47
C TYR A 42 -8.94 2.59 11.31
N GLN A 43 -8.32 3.34 10.40
CA GLN A 43 -6.88 3.23 10.13
C GLN A 43 -6.09 4.45 10.62
N GLY A 44 -6.67 5.62 10.59
CA GLY A 44 -6.02 6.85 10.99
C GLY A 44 -6.75 8.08 10.48
N SER A 45 -6.22 9.26 10.79
CA SER A 45 -6.76 10.52 10.30
C SER A 45 -5.66 11.42 9.77
N VAL A 46 -6.03 12.32 8.86
CA VAL A 46 -5.13 13.28 8.24
C VAL A 46 -5.78 14.65 8.17
N THR A 47 -4.95 15.67 8.11
CA THR A 47 -5.40 17.06 7.96
C THR A 47 -4.77 17.64 6.70
N THR A 48 -5.57 18.34 5.89
CA THR A 48 -5.06 18.97 4.67
C THR A 48 -4.10 20.10 4.97
N ASP A 49 -3.08 20.22 4.12
CA ASP A 49 -2.08 21.29 4.17
C ASP A 49 -2.56 22.57 3.44
N ASP A 50 -1.67 23.53 3.29
CA ASP A 50 -1.99 24.81 2.64
C ASP A 50 -2.36 24.67 1.16
N ASN A 51 -1.99 23.56 0.55
CA ASN A 51 -2.39 23.25 -0.84
C ASN A 51 -3.70 22.46 -0.91
N GLY A 52 -4.31 22.17 0.23
CA GLY A 52 -5.51 21.35 0.31
C GLY A 52 -5.26 19.87 0.14
N GLU A 53 -4.03 19.44 0.40
CA GLU A 53 -3.63 18.05 0.19
C GLU A 53 -3.31 17.36 1.51
N ALA A 54 -3.64 16.08 1.59
CA ALA A 54 -3.25 15.19 2.67
C ALA A 54 -2.89 13.82 2.11
N SER A 55 -1.99 13.14 2.78
CA SER A 55 -1.55 11.80 2.37
C SER A 55 -1.35 10.93 3.59
N TYR A 56 -1.82 9.70 3.52
CA TYR A 56 -1.67 8.71 4.58
C TYR A 56 -1.24 7.39 3.98
N THR A 57 -0.19 6.79 4.54
CA THR A 57 0.28 5.47 4.12
C THR A 57 -0.09 4.45 5.18
N VAL A 58 -0.87 3.44 4.78
CA VAL A 58 -1.17 2.30 5.64
C VAL A 58 -0.12 1.24 5.37
N GLN A 59 0.66 0.91 6.40
CA GLN A 59 1.73 -0.10 6.29
C GLN A 59 1.16 -1.48 6.51
N ARG A 60 1.36 -2.34 5.51
CA ARG A 60 0.96 -3.74 5.55
C ARG A 60 2.09 -4.60 4.98
N THR A 61 2.00 -5.89 5.23
CA THR A 61 2.89 -6.88 4.64
C THR A 61 2.10 -8.07 4.12
N VAL A 62 2.67 -8.76 3.14
CA VAL A 62 2.20 -10.09 2.73
C VAL A 62 3.26 -11.11 3.11
N SER A 63 2.82 -12.27 3.61
CA SER A 63 3.70 -13.39 3.93
C SER A 63 3.66 -14.40 2.81
N TYR A 64 4.80 -14.94 2.46
CA TYR A 64 4.91 -15.94 1.39
C TYR A 64 5.88 -17.04 1.78
N SER A 65 5.66 -18.23 1.22
CA SER A 65 6.58 -19.36 1.29
C SER A 65 6.44 -20.16 0.01
N VAL A 66 7.55 -20.36 -0.68
CA VAL A 66 7.60 -21.13 -1.92
C VAL A 66 8.77 -22.08 -1.89
N THR A 67 8.64 -23.21 -2.58
CA THR A 67 9.71 -24.20 -2.69
C THR A 67 9.93 -24.54 -4.15
N SER A 68 11.17 -24.44 -4.60
CA SER A 68 11.59 -24.91 -5.92
C SER A 68 12.16 -26.31 -5.80
N MET A 69 11.68 -27.19 -6.62
CA MET A 69 12.16 -28.59 -6.72
C MET A 69 13.01 -28.80 -7.96
N LYS A 70 13.34 -27.76 -8.70
CA LYS A 70 14.06 -27.86 -9.95
C LYS A 70 15.51 -28.25 -9.75
N LYS A 71 15.98 -29.18 -10.54
CA LYS A 71 17.31 -29.78 -10.49
C LYS A 71 18.14 -29.28 -11.67
N THR A 72 19.05 -28.34 -11.44
CA THR A 72 19.97 -27.83 -12.46
C THR A 72 21.27 -27.38 -11.81
N TYR A 73 22.37 -27.58 -12.47
CA TYR A 73 23.69 -27.26 -11.97
C TYR A 73 24.33 -26.15 -12.79
N VAL A 74 24.67 -25.02 -12.17
CA VAL A 74 25.16 -23.82 -12.87
C VAL A 74 26.44 -23.21 -12.32
N LYS A 75 26.81 -23.51 -11.05
CA LYS A 75 27.97 -22.90 -10.41
C LYS A 75 28.76 -23.92 -9.59
N ASN A 76 30.08 -23.69 -9.49
CA ASN A 76 30.93 -24.37 -8.55
C ASN A 76 30.83 -23.75 -7.16
N TRP A 77 31.18 -24.49 -6.14
CA TRP A 77 31.16 -24.01 -4.75
C TRP A 77 31.91 -22.70 -4.58
N ASN A 78 33.14 -22.62 -5.13
CA ASN A 78 34.02 -21.47 -4.99
C ASN A 78 33.49 -20.22 -5.69
N ASP A 79 32.54 -20.37 -6.62
CA ASP A 79 31.88 -19.24 -7.30
C ASP A 79 30.71 -18.66 -6.49
N LEU A 80 30.34 -19.29 -5.38
CA LEU A 80 29.31 -18.81 -4.49
C LEU A 80 29.88 -17.78 -3.52
N SER A 81 29.09 -16.76 -3.18
CA SER A 81 29.43 -15.84 -2.11
C SER A 81 29.46 -16.58 -0.76
N LYS A 82 30.13 -16.00 0.23
CA LYS A 82 30.15 -16.58 1.59
C LYS A 82 28.74 -16.76 2.17
N SER A 83 27.86 -15.82 1.91
CA SER A 83 26.45 -15.89 2.32
C SER A 83 25.74 -17.07 1.67
N GLN A 84 25.92 -17.27 0.37
CA GLN A 84 25.36 -18.40 -0.36
C GLN A 84 25.93 -19.73 0.10
N GLN A 85 27.25 -19.80 0.37
CA GLN A 85 27.90 -20.98 0.90
C GLN A 85 27.35 -21.37 2.27
N LYS A 86 27.17 -20.39 3.15
CA LYS A 86 26.58 -20.61 4.47
C LYS A 86 25.16 -21.16 4.36
N GLU A 87 24.35 -20.54 3.54
CA GLU A 87 22.95 -20.94 3.33
C GLU A 87 22.87 -22.35 2.74
N ALA A 88 23.69 -22.65 1.75
CA ALA A 88 23.77 -23.99 1.16
C ALA A 88 24.17 -25.03 2.20
N THR A 89 25.13 -24.71 3.06
CA THR A 89 25.59 -25.59 4.15
C THR A 89 24.45 -25.81 5.17
N ASP A 90 23.84 -24.74 5.63
CA ASP A 90 22.78 -24.78 6.63
C ASP A 90 21.58 -25.62 6.16
N ASN A 91 21.28 -25.58 4.86
CA ASN A 91 20.16 -26.31 4.26
C ASN A 91 20.56 -27.68 3.66
N GLY A 92 21.82 -28.01 3.65
CA GLY A 92 22.29 -29.27 3.07
C GLY A 92 22.10 -29.37 1.56
N TRP A 93 22.17 -28.26 0.84
CA TRP A 93 21.93 -28.19 -0.62
C TRP A 93 23.20 -28.32 -1.45
N TYR A 94 24.31 -28.49 -0.81
CA TYR A 94 25.56 -28.65 -1.53
C TYR A 94 25.91 -30.12 -1.67
N ASP A 95 26.49 -30.41 -2.75
CA ASP A 95 27.38 -31.56 -2.91
C ASP A 95 28.74 -30.98 -3.26
N SER A 96 29.53 -31.69 -3.99
CA SER A 96 30.84 -31.23 -4.42
C SER A 96 30.85 -29.94 -5.20
N SER A 97 29.70 -29.45 -5.68
CA SER A 97 29.62 -28.33 -6.57
C SER A 97 28.73 -27.17 -6.09
N ALA A 98 27.78 -27.40 -5.23
CA ALA A 98 26.74 -26.47 -4.83
C ALA A 98 25.97 -25.85 -6.01
N LYS A 99 26.07 -26.40 -7.21
CA LYS A 99 25.39 -25.90 -8.40
C LYS A 99 23.86 -26.01 -8.28
N ALA A 100 23.41 -27.11 -7.69
CA ALA A 100 21.99 -27.34 -7.46
C ALA A 100 21.39 -26.25 -6.56
N TYR A 101 22.13 -25.81 -5.55
CA TYR A 101 21.71 -24.70 -4.71
C TYR A 101 21.48 -23.42 -5.54
N ALA A 102 22.49 -23.03 -6.33
CA ALA A 102 22.41 -21.77 -7.06
C ALA A 102 21.16 -21.68 -7.93
N VAL A 103 20.83 -22.75 -8.65
CA VAL A 103 19.63 -22.74 -9.53
C VAL A 103 18.35 -22.86 -8.72
N ALA A 104 18.32 -23.72 -7.72
CA ALA A 104 17.13 -23.86 -6.88
C ALA A 104 16.75 -22.53 -6.21
N MET A 105 17.74 -21.77 -5.75
CA MET A 105 17.50 -20.45 -5.18
C MET A 105 16.99 -19.44 -6.19
N GLN A 106 17.51 -19.43 -7.41
CA GLN A 106 16.99 -18.56 -8.48
C GLN A 106 15.54 -18.89 -8.82
N GLU A 107 15.19 -20.16 -8.91
CA GLU A 107 13.80 -20.58 -9.16
C GLU A 107 12.89 -20.23 -7.98
N ALA A 108 13.35 -20.43 -6.75
CA ALA A 108 12.59 -20.07 -5.57
C ALA A 108 12.36 -18.55 -5.49
N GLN A 109 13.36 -17.75 -5.85
CA GLN A 109 13.24 -16.29 -5.94
C GLN A 109 12.16 -15.91 -6.93
N LYS A 110 12.18 -16.48 -8.12
CA LYS A 110 11.19 -16.21 -9.17
C LYS A 110 9.78 -16.62 -8.71
N LEU A 111 9.65 -17.79 -8.09
CA LEU A 111 8.37 -18.26 -7.56
C LEU A 111 7.87 -17.36 -6.43
N ALA A 112 8.78 -16.86 -5.57
CA ALA A 112 8.43 -15.91 -4.51
C ALA A 112 7.87 -14.60 -5.09
N GLU A 113 8.51 -14.03 -6.11
CA GLU A 113 8.04 -12.82 -6.78
C GLU A 113 6.65 -13.03 -7.40
N GLN A 114 6.43 -14.16 -8.06
CA GLN A 114 5.13 -14.51 -8.62
C GLN A 114 4.07 -14.69 -7.53
N LYS A 115 4.41 -15.33 -6.42
CA LYS A 115 3.49 -15.53 -5.29
C LYS A 115 3.08 -14.22 -4.65
N ILE A 116 4.04 -13.32 -4.41
CA ILE A 116 3.77 -11.99 -3.86
C ILE A 116 2.83 -11.22 -4.78
N SER A 117 3.13 -11.19 -6.07
CA SER A 117 2.28 -10.53 -7.07
C SER A 117 0.86 -11.09 -7.08
N ALA A 118 0.71 -12.42 -7.04
CA ALA A 118 -0.59 -13.08 -7.01
C ALA A 118 -1.38 -12.74 -5.74
N LEU A 119 -0.72 -12.73 -4.58
CA LEU A 119 -1.37 -12.38 -3.31
C LEU A 119 -1.84 -10.93 -3.31
N LYS A 120 -1.03 -10.01 -3.83
CA LYS A 120 -1.41 -8.59 -3.94
C LYS A 120 -2.56 -8.40 -4.91
N SER A 121 -2.56 -9.10 -6.04
CA SER A 121 -3.64 -9.00 -7.04
C SER A 121 -4.95 -9.58 -6.55
N ALA A 122 -4.91 -10.59 -5.70
CA ALA A 122 -6.08 -11.24 -5.12
C ALA A 122 -6.69 -10.47 -3.94
N SER A 123 -5.96 -9.53 -3.37
CA SER A 123 -6.40 -8.73 -2.23
C SER A 123 -7.57 -7.82 -2.63
N VAL A 124 -8.65 -7.88 -1.86
CA VAL A 124 -9.84 -7.04 -2.06
C VAL A 124 -10.21 -6.39 -0.73
N HIS A 125 -10.18 -5.06 -0.70
CA HIS A 125 -10.57 -4.27 0.47
C HIS A 125 -11.29 -3.03 0.01
N THR A 126 -12.21 -2.53 0.85
CA THR A 126 -12.89 -1.26 0.61
C THR A 126 -12.25 -0.18 1.47
N TRP A 127 -11.71 0.83 0.80
CA TRP A 127 -11.16 2.02 1.45
C TRP A 127 -12.20 3.12 1.45
N MET A 128 -12.47 3.68 2.62
CA MET A 128 -13.42 4.77 2.79
C MET A 128 -12.73 5.93 3.51
N VAL A 129 -13.03 7.14 3.08
CA VAL A 129 -12.63 8.36 3.78
C VAL A 129 -13.88 9.16 4.16
N ARG A 130 -13.79 9.86 5.28
CA ARG A 130 -14.89 10.67 5.83
C ARG A 130 -14.33 11.98 6.34
N GLU A 131 -14.87 13.09 5.86
CA GLU A 131 -14.55 14.40 6.41
C GLU A 131 -15.21 14.57 7.77
N THR A 132 -14.43 14.89 8.81
CA THR A 132 -14.94 15.07 10.17
C THR A 132 -14.82 16.52 10.65
N LYS A 133 -14.00 17.33 9.97
CA LYS A 133 -13.87 18.75 10.26
C LYS A 133 -13.65 19.50 8.97
N SER A 134 -14.47 20.53 8.71
CA SER A 134 -14.30 21.37 7.54
C SER A 134 -13.21 22.42 7.77
N PRO A 135 -12.62 22.97 6.69
CA PRO A 135 -11.77 24.14 6.80
C PRO A 135 -12.55 25.32 7.38
N PHE A 136 -11.83 26.25 8.01
CA PHE A 136 -12.45 27.44 8.57
C PHE A 136 -13.29 28.19 7.51
N GLY A 137 -14.52 28.55 7.88
CA GLY A 137 -15.44 29.26 7.00
C GLY A 137 -16.13 28.42 5.94
N HIS A 138 -15.92 27.09 5.97
CA HIS A 138 -16.53 26.18 5.01
C HIS A 138 -17.47 25.19 5.71
N LEU A 139 -18.47 24.70 4.97
CA LEU A 139 -19.43 23.74 5.46
C LEU A 139 -18.96 22.31 5.16
N ILE A 140 -19.21 21.37 6.09
CA ILE A 140 -19.09 19.95 5.78
C ILE A 140 -20.26 19.58 4.87
N PRO A 141 -20.00 18.91 3.72
CA PRO A 141 -21.09 18.43 2.85
C PRO A 141 -22.00 17.45 3.59
N ASP A 142 -23.26 17.35 3.17
CA ASP A 142 -24.21 16.38 3.74
C ASP A 142 -23.72 14.93 3.56
N GLN A 143 -23.11 14.65 2.43
CA GLN A 143 -22.52 13.35 2.13
C GLN A 143 -21.00 13.49 2.14
N THR A 144 -20.36 12.98 3.19
CA THR A 144 -18.88 13.08 3.34
C THR A 144 -18.15 11.81 2.98
N ASP A 145 -18.84 10.67 2.97
CA ASP A 145 -18.18 9.38 2.76
C ASP A 145 -17.91 9.14 1.28
N GLN A 146 -16.65 8.82 0.96
CA GLN A 146 -16.25 8.34 -0.37
C GLN A 146 -15.53 7.03 -0.20
N SER A 147 -15.78 6.09 -1.10
CA SER A 147 -15.18 4.76 -1.05
C SER A 147 -14.57 4.38 -2.39
N LYS A 148 -13.48 3.61 -2.33
CA LYS A 148 -12.83 2.99 -3.49
C LYS A 148 -12.41 1.58 -3.13
N VAL A 149 -12.45 0.68 -4.09
CA VAL A 149 -12.12 -0.73 -3.88
C VAL A 149 -10.68 -0.99 -4.31
N GLU A 150 -9.92 -1.59 -3.40
CA GLU A 150 -8.61 -2.15 -3.69
C GLU A 150 -8.83 -3.50 -4.35
N GLN A 151 -8.41 -3.61 -5.60
CA GLN A 151 -8.46 -4.85 -6.36
C GLN A 151 -7.45 -4.80 -7.50
N GLY A 152 -7.06 -5.96 -8.01
CA GLY A 152 -6.13 -6.02 -9.14
C GLY A 152 -4.74 -5.43 -8.87
N GLY A 153 -4.32 -5.36 -7.61
CA GLY A 153 -3.00 -4.85 -7.24
C GLY A 153 -2.89 -3.34 -7.11
N VAL A 154 -3.99 -2.60 -7.23
CA VAL A 154 -3.98 -1.14 -7.04
C VAL A 154 -3.73 -0.81 -5.57
N ARG A 155 -2.76 0.08 -5.30
CA ARG A 155 -2.32 0.43 -3.95
C ARG A 155 -2.26 1.93 -3.68
N SER A 156 -2.79 2.75 -4.58
CA SER A 156 -2.86 4.20 -4.41
C SER A 156 -4.23 4.69 -4.79
N PHE A 157 -4.84 5.48 -3.91
CA PHE A 157 -6.20 5.99 -4.09
C PHE A 157 -6.20 7.49 -3.82
N THR A 158 -6.87 8.25 -4.70
CA THR A 158 -7.04 9.69 -4.54
C THR A 158 -8.51 9.99 -4.39
N PHE A 159 -8.85 10.73 -3.32
CA PHE A 159 -10.21 11.17 -3.03
C PHE A 159 -10.26 12.69 -3.16
N ASN A 160 -11.20 13.16 -3.96
CA ASN A 160 -11.38 14.60 -4.22
C ASN A 160 -12.62 15.10 -3.50
N TYR A 161 -12.46 16.19 -2.77
CA TYR A 161 -13.54 16.83 -2.01
C TYR A 161 -13.61 18.31 -2.35
N THR A 162 -14.83 18.83 -2.39
CA THR A 162 -15.08 20.27 -2.49
C THR A 162 -15.98 20.68 -1.34
N ASN A 163 -15.70 21.86 -0.77
CA ASN A 163 -16.56 22.45 0.27
C ASN A 163 -17.01 23.84 -0.17
N GLU A 164 -18.25 24.13 0.13
CA GLU A 164 -18.81 25.44 -0.09
C GLU A 164 -18.47 26.37 1.06
N PHE A 165 -18.23 27.64 0.74
CA PHE A 165 -18.09 28.67 1.74
C PHE A 165 -19.40 28.90 2.45
N GLN A 166 -19.38 29.15 3.77
CA GLN A 166 -20.57 29.36 4.58
C GLN A 166 -21.13 30.76 4.31
N LYS A 167 -22.19 30.82 3.50
CA LYS A 167 -22.85 32.09 3.11
C LYS A 167 -24.19 32.31 3.80
N SER A 168 -24.86 31.25 4.21
CA SER A 168 -26.22 31.34 4.76
C SER A 168 -26.33 32.23 5.98
N ASP A 169 -25.35 32.21 6.88
CA ASP A 169 -25.35 33.05 8.08
C ASP A 169 -25.23 34.53 7.74
N LEU A 170 -24.49 34.87 6.67
CA LEU A 170 -24.37 36.24 6.20
C LEU A 170 -25.67 36.75 5.63
N GLU A 171 -26.46 35.91 4.99
CA GLU A 171 -27.76 36.28 4.39
C GLU A 171 -28.84 36.52 5.44
N ILE A 172 -28.81 35.76 6.55
CA ILE A 172 -29.75 35.93 7.65
C ILE A 172 -29.65 37.33 8.29
N PHE A 173 -28.47 37.89 8.33
CA PHE A 173 -28.21 39.18 8.97
C PHE A 173 -28.15 40.37 8.03
N LYS A 174 -28.55 40.22 6.76
CA LYS A 174 -28.62 41.33 5.82
C LYS A 174 -29.72 42.30 6.22
N PRO A 175 -29.44 43.61 6.25
CA PRO A 175 -30.49 44.60 6.47
C PRO A 175 -31.57 44.53 5.39
N VAL A 176 -32.77 44.68 5.81
CA VAL A 176 -33.91 44.72 4.90
C VAL A 176 -34.02 46.11 4.25
#